data_5bba64f96891a371a9d359520ab9e673
#
_entry.id   5bba64f96891a371a9d359520ab9e673
#
_cell.length_a   1.000
_cell.length_b   1.000
_cell.length_c   1.000
_cell.angle_alpha   90.00
_cell.angle_beta   90.00
_cell.angle_gamma   90.00
#
_symmetry.space_group_name_H-M   'P 1'
#
loop_
_entity.id
_entity.type
_entity.pdbx_description
1 polymer ?
#
loop_
_entity_poly.entity_id
_entity_poly.type
_entity_poly.pdbx_seq_one_letter_code
_entity_poly.pdbx_strand_id
1 'polypeptide(L)'
;LANRSPHSPWLMASIVHETRHLEQGFWTAFSVYGELDAWQAGFRFYETLPGHRPLKPTVRQLLALPLNHEPSILRQARDLINQNENEGSTFLQQVGWVVTGKKSPRHIYWIKLLPLNPLFSQGHPG
;
A
#
# COMPACT_ATOMS: atom_id res chain seq x y z
N LEU A 1 10.91 -11.65 -8.72
CA LEU A 1 9.84 -12.64 -8.49
C LEU A 1 10.38 -14.04 -8.45
N ALA A 2 11.36 -14.34 -9.32
CA ALA A 2 11.90 -15.70 -9.44
C ALA A 2 12.41 -16.27 -8.11
N ASN A 3 12.88 -15.41 -7.21
CA ASN A 3 13.46 -15.83 -5.96
C ASN A 3 12.54 -15.72 -4.75
N ARG A 4 11.26 -15.41 -4.98
CA ARG A 4 10.32 -15.26 -3.89
C ARG A 4 9.59 -16.55 -3.63
N SER A 5 9.93 -17.19 -2.52
CA SER A 5 9.20 -18.36 -2.09
C SER A 5 7.84 -17.94 -1.52
N PRO A 6 6.86 -18.86 -1.44
CA PRO A 6 5.59 -18.58 -0.78
C PRO A 6 5.74 -18.17 0.69
N HIS A 7 6.89 -18.45 1.29
CA HIS A 7 7.16 -18.13 2.68
C HIS A 7 7.99 -16.85 2.86
N SER A 8 8.30 -16.12 1.79
CA SER A 8 9.09 -14.90 1.93
C SER A 8 8.30 -13.87 2.73
N PRO A 9 8.94 -13.18 3.68
CA PRO A 9 8.26 -12.15 4.46
C PRO A 9 7.62 -11.06 3.59
N TRP A 10 8.30 -10.69 2.50
CA TRP A 10 7.79 -9.66 1.60
C TRP A 10 6.49 -10.11 0.94
N LEU A 11 6.45 -11.34 0.44
CA LEU A 11 5.25 -11.86 -0.21
C LEU A 11 4.09 -11.95 0.77
N MET A 12 4.35 -12.44 1.97
CA MET A 12 3.30 -12.54 3.00
C MET A 12 2.76 -11.17 3.39
N ALA A 13 3.64 -10.18 3.53
CA ALA A 13 3.23 -8.81 3.81
C ALA A 13 2.37 -8.24 2.67
N SER A 14 2.74 -8.55 1.43
CA SER A 14 1.97 -8.12 0.26
C SER A 14 0.58 -8.73 0.25
N ILE A 15 0.45 -9.99 0.64
CA ILE A 15 -0.84 -10.65 0.75
C ILE A 15 -1.70 -9.98 1.82
N VAL A 16 -1.11 -9.63 2.96
CA VAL A 16 -1.83 -8.91 4.01
C VAL A 16 -2.30 -7.55 3.50
N HIS A 17 -1.45 -6.84 2.77
CA HIS A 17 -1.79 -5.55 2.15
C HIS A 17 -3.02 -5.70 1.25
N GLU A 18 -3.00 -6.67 0.33
CA GLU A 18 -4.11 -6.87 -0.60
C GLU A 18 -5.38 -7.34 0.10
N THR A 19 -5.24 -8.22 1.09
CA THR A 19 -6.37 -8.68 1.90
C THR A 19 -7.02 -7.51 2.63
N ARG A 20 -6.21 -6.58 3.13
CA ARG A 20 -6.73 -5.38 3.79
C ARG A 20 -7.61 -4.57 2.86
N HIS A 21 -7.21 -4.42 1.59
CA HIS A 21 -8.05 -3.74 0.60
C HIS A 21 -9.40 -4.43 0.41
N LEU A 22 -9.43 -5.76 0.43
CA LEU A 22 -10.69 -6.48 0.33
C LEU A 22 -11.60 -6.22 1.52
N GLU A 23 -11.02 -6.07 2.70
CA GLU A 23 -11.80 -5.77 3.91
C GLU A 23 -12.34 -4.34 3.93
N GLN A 24 -11.64 -3.42 3.29
CA GLN A 24 -12.00 -2.00 3.30
C GLN A 24 -13.24 -1.67 2.49
N GLY A 25 -13.55 -2.47 1.49
CA GLY A 25 -14.58 -2.15 0.52
C GLY A 25 -14.07 -1.26 -0.61
N PHE A 26 -14.87 -1.14 -1.65
CA PHE A 26 -14.44 -0.57 -2.92
C PHE A 26 -13.96 0.89 -2.78
N TRP A 27 -14.77 1.74 -2.17
CA TRP A 27 -14.46 3.17 -2.13
C TRP A 27 -13.24 3.49 -1.27
N THR A 28 -13.12 2.80 -0.13
CA THR A 28 -11.96 3.00 0.75
C THR A 28 -10.69 2.48 0.08
N ALA A 29 -10.76 1.33 -0.58
CA ALA A 29 -9.59 0.74 -1.24
C ALA A 29 -9.03 1.66 -2.33
N PHE A 30 -9.87 2.47 -2.97
CA PHE A 30 -9.43 3.42 -3.99
C PHE A 30 -9.21 4.83 -3.42
N SER A 31 -8.60 4.91 -2.25
CA SER A 31 -8.24 6.20 -1.63
C SER A 31 -6.85 6.11 -1.02
N VAL A 32 -6.25 7.28 -0.79
CA VAL A 32 -4.97 7.34 -0.08
C VAL A 32 -5.11 6.81 1.34
N TYR A 33 -6.24 7.10 1.98
CA TYR A 33 -6.54 6.55 3.30
C TYR A 33 -6.49 5.02 3.29
N GLY A 34 -7.13 4.40 2.31
CA GLY A 34 -7.11 2.94 2.17
C GLY A 34 -5.72 2.40 1.93
N GLU A 35 -4.93 3.08 1.11
CA GLU A 35 -3.55 2.69 0.87
C GLU A 35 -2.71 2.80 2.13
N LEU A 36 -2.85 3.89 2.88
CA LEU A 36 -2.11 4.06 4.13
C LEU A 36 -2.43 2.93 5.11
N ASP A 37 -3.71 2.62 5.28
CA ASP A 37 -4.14 1.53 6.14
C ASP A 37 -3.54 0.19 5.70
N ALA A 38 -3.61 -0.10 4.40
CA ALA A 38 -3.09 -1.36 3.86
C ALA A 38 -1.56 -1.46 3.98
N TRP A 39 -0.84 -0.37 3.71
CA TRP A 39 0.61 -0.33 3.88
C TRP A 39 1.02 -0.55 5.32
N GLN A 40 0.33 0.10 6.26
CA GLN A 40 0.62 -0.08 7.68
C GLN A 40 0.35 -1.51 8.12
N ALA A 41 -0.78 -2.09 7.73
CA ALA A 41 -1.11 -3.46 8.06
C ALA A 41 -0.06 -4.43 7.51
N GLY A 42 0.32 -4.27 6.24
CA GLY A 42 1.30 -5.13 5.61
C GLY A 42 2.67 -5.06 6.26
N PHE A 43 3.18 -3.87 6.51
CA PHE A 43 4.52 -3.73 7.08
C PHE A 43 4.58 -4.05 8.57
N ARG A 44 3.51 -3.81 9.32
CA ARG A 44 3.47 -4.27 10.72
C ARG A 44 3.51 -5.80 10.78
N PHE A 45 2.80 -6.44 9.88
CA PHE A 45 2.87 -7.90 9.77
C PHE A 45 4.28 -8.35 9.35
N TYR A 46 4.88 -7.66 8.38
CA TYR A 46 6.23 -7.95 7.91
C TYR A 46 7.24 -7.99 9.07
N GLU A 47 7.16 -7.06 9.99
CA GLU A 47 8.07 -6.98 11.13
C GLU A 47 7.91 -8.14 12.10
N THR A 48 6.80 -8.85 12.08
CA THR A 48 6.59 -10.02 12.96
C THR A 48 7.19 -11.29 12.37
N LEU A 49 7.61 -11.27 11.11
CA LEU A 49 8.05 -12.49 10.43
C LEU A 49 9.53 -12.72 10.58
N PRO A 50 9.96 -13.99 10.82
CA PRO A 50 11.40 -14.31 10.82
C PRO A 50 12.00 -14.02 9.45
N GLY A 51 13.24 -13.54 9.44
CA GLY A 51 13.95 -13.28 8.21
C GLY A 51 13.59 -11.98 7.51
N HIS A 52 12.76 -11.13 8.14
CA HIS A 52 12.48 -9.82 7.57
C HIS A 52 13.72 -8.94 7.62
N ARG A 53 13.83 -8.04 6.65
CA ARG A 53 14.90 -7.05 6.60
C ARG A 53 14.50 -5.79 7.37
N PRO A 54 15.46 -4.96 7.80
CA PRO A 54 15.13 -3.67 8.37
C PRO A 54 14.29 -2.83 7.41
N LEU A 55 13.32 -2.11 7.94
CA LEU A 55 12.46 -1.26 7.13
C LEU A 55 13.22 -0.03 6.65
N LYS A 56 12.91 0.39 5.43
CA LYS A 56 13.44 1.64 4.88
C LYS A 56 12.93 2.82 5.71
N PRO A 57 13.72 3.93 5.76
CA PRO A 57 13.27 5.12 6.50
C PRO A 57 11.90 5.63 6.07
N THR A 58 11.59 5.60 4.77
CA THR A 58 10.28 6.03 4.26
C THR A 58 9.15 5.17 4.78
N VAL A 59 9.38 3.87 4.89
CA VAL A 59 8.38 2.94 5.45
C VAL A 59 8.18 3.19 6.93
N ARG A 60 9.27 3.43 7.67
CA ARG A 60 9.14 3.75 9.10
C ARG A 60 8.35 5.04 9.31
N GLN A 61 8.58 6.04 8.48
CA GLN A 61 7.79 7.27 8.52
C GLN A 61 6.32 7.00 8.24
N LEU A 62 6.05 6.13 7.29
CA LEU A 62 4.69 5.74 6.95
C LEU A 62 3.98 5.07 8.13
N LEU A 63 4.69 4.17 8.82
CA LEU A 63 4.14 3.50 10.00
C LEU A 63 3.92 4.46 11.17
N ALA A 64 4.68 5.54 11.23
CA ALA A 64 4.55 6.54 12.29
C ALA A 64 3.37 7.49 12.08
N LEU A 65 2.81 7.55 10.88
CA LEU A 65 1.67 8.42 10.62
C LEU A 65 0.42 7.90 11.31
N PRO A 66 -0.38 8.79 11.93
CA PRO A 66 -1.66 8.36 12.45
C PRO A 66 -2.61 7.97 11.31
N LEU A 67 -3.42 6.95 11.54
CA LEU A 67 -4.42 6.54 10.56
C LEU A 67 -5.70 7.35 10.82
N ASN A 68 -5.81 8.47 10.14
CA ASN A 68 -6.97 9.34 10.26
C ASN A 68 -7.26 10.01 8.92
N HIS A 69 -8.32 10.82 8.87
CA HIS A 69 -8.78 11.43 7.63
C HIS A 69 -8.24 12.85 7.42
N GLU A 70 -7.25 13.27 8.20
CA GLU A 70 -6.66 14.60 8.06
C GLU A 70 -5.94 14.76 6.72
N PRO A 71 -6.33 15.74 5.89
CA PRO A 71 -5.72 15.89 4.56
C PRO A 71 -4.20 16.07 4.59
N SER A 72 -3.66 16.76 5.60
CA SER A 72 -2.22 16.95 5.70
C SER A 72 -1.49 15.63 5.93
N ILE A 73 -2.06 14.75 6.76
CA ILE A 73 -1.50 13.43 7.00
C ILE A 73 -1.59 12.57 5.73
N LEU A 74 -2.71 12.62 5.07
CA LEU A 74 -2.92 11.80 3.86
C LEU A 74 -2.03 12.27 2.71
N ARG A 75 -1.75 13.57 2.61
CA ARG A 75 -0.79 14.06 1.62
C ARG A 75 0.63 13.57 1.92
N GLN A 76 1.02 13.55 3.20
CA GLN A 76 2.31 12.97 3.59
C GLN A 76 2.37 11.48 3.25
N ALA A 77 1.30 10.76 3.55
CA ALA A 77 1.22 9.33 3.22
C ALA A 77 1.36 9.12 1.72
N ARG A 78 0.66 9.90 0.91
CA ARG A 78 0.73 9.81 -0.54
C ARG A 78 2.16 10.01 -1.04
N ASP A 79 2.85 11.02 -0.51
CA ASP A 79 4.21 11.31 -0.93
C ASP A 79 5.18 10.18 -0.53
N LEU A 80 5.03 9.64 0.67
CA LEU A 80 5.87 8.54 1.12
C LEU A 80 5.63 7.26 0.31
N ILE A 81 4.38 6.93 0.05
CA ILE A 81 4.04 5.77 -0.77
C ILE A 81 4.58 5.95 -2.18
N ASN A 82 4.44 7.14 -2.74
CA ASN A 82 4.95 7.44 -4.06
C ASN A 82 6.47 7.28 -4.14
N GLN A 83 7.20 7.69 -3.11
CA GLN A 83 8.65 7.48 -3.05
C GLN A 83 8.99 6.00 -3.03
N ASN A 84 8.25 5.20 -2.28
CA ASN A 84 8.48 3.77 -2.22
C ASN A 84 8.20 3.08 -3.55
N GLU A 85 7.15 3.49 -4.25
CA GLU A 85 6.83 2.94 -5.56
C GLU A 85 7.89 3.28 -6.61
N ASN A 86 8.54 4.42 -6.49
CA ASN A 86 9.63 4.80 -7.38
C ASN A 86 10.86 3.91 -7.22
N GLU A 87 11.04 3.34 -6.04
CA GLU A 87 12.22 2.52 -5.72
C GLU A 87 12.05 1.06 -6.11
N GLY A 88 10.85 0.65 -6.53
CA GLY A 88 10.59 -0.72 -6.91
C GLY A 88 9.16 -0.97 -7.35
N SER A 89 8.91 -2.14 -7.90
CA SER A 89 7.57 -2.54 -8.32
C SER A 89 6.75 -2.96 -7.11
N THR A 90 5.55 -2.43 -7.00
CA THR A 90 4.61 -2.90 -6.01
C THR A 90 4.03 -4.25 -6.43
N PHE A 91 3.46 -4.97 -5.47
CA PHE A 91 2.76 -6.23 -5.77
C PHE A 91 1.63 -6.01 -6.78
N LEU A 92 0.85 -4.94 -6.61
CA LEU A 92 -0.23 -4.62 -7.53
C LEU A 92 0.26 -4.39 -8.96
N GLN A 93 1.38 -3.69 -9.13
CA GLN A 93 1.97 -3.50 -10.44
C GLN A 93 2.36 -4.82 -11.08
N GLN A 94 2.96 -5.71 -10.30
CA GLN A 94 3.36 -7.03 -10.78
C GLN A 94 2.14 -7.86 -11.19
N VAL A 95 1.10 -7.85 -10.40
CA VAL A 95 -0.14 -8.54 -10.74
C VAL A 95 -0.75 -7.95 -12.00
N GLY A 96 -0.74 -6.63 -12.12
CA GLY A 96 -1.22 -5.96 -13.32
C GLY A 96 -0.47 -6.40 -14.57
N TRP A 97 0.86 -6.56 -14.47
CA TRP A 97 1.64 -7.05 -15.60
C TRP A 97 1.28 -8.48 -16.00
N VAL A 98 1.03 -9.33 -15.01
CA VAL A 98 0.63 -10.71 -15.27
C VAL A 98 -0.73 -10.77 -15.95
N VAL A 99 -1.69 -9.97 -15.45
CA VAL A 99 -3.07 -10.00 -15.96
C VAL A 99 -3.18 -9.32 -17.33
N THR A 100 -2.51 -8.19 -17.52
CA THR A 100 -2.65 -7.40 -18.75
C THR A 100 -1.60 -7.72 -19.79
N GLY A 101 -0.52 -8.38 -19.40
CA GLY A 101 0.62 -8.63 -20.29
C GLY A 101 1.43 -7.40 -20.61
N LYS A 102 1.12 -6.27 -19.98
CA LYS A 102 1.80 -5.00 -20.23
C LYS A 102 2.45 -4.49 -18.95
N LYS A 103 3.69 -4.06 -19.11
CA LYS A 103 4.43 -3.45 -18.03
C LYS A 103 3.98 -2.01 -17.86
N SER A 104 3.55 -1.66 -16.65
CA SER A 104 3.16 -0.27 -16.36
C SER A 104 4.36 0.65 -16.50
N PRO A 105 4.20 1.81 -17.16
CA PRO A 105 5.27 2.80 -17.19
C PRO A 105 5.65 3.24 -15.78
N ARG A 106 6.96 3.36 -15.53
CA ARG A 106 7.45 3.73 -14.20
C ARG A 106 7.00 5.10 -13.73
N HIS A 107 6.63 5.97 -14.65
CA HIS A 107 6.21 7.34 -14.33
C HIS A 107 4.72 7.46 -14.03
N ILE A 108 3.96 6.37 -14.10
CA ILE A 108 2.56 6.40 -13.68
C ILE A 108 2.52 6.07 -12.20
N TYR A 109 2.24 7.07 -11.40
CA TYR A 109 2.16 6.95 -9.95
C TYR A 109 0.70 6.86 -9.55
N TRP A 110 0.22 5.64 -9.40
CA TRP A 110 -1.16 5.34 -9.04
C TRP A 110 -1.67 6.16 -7.88
N ILE A 111 -0.84 6.28 -6.86
CA ILE A 111 -1.23 6.95 -5.63
C ILE A 111 -1.61 8.42 -5.86
N LYS A 112 -1.04 9.06 -6.87
CA LYS A 112 -1.35 10.45 -7.19
C LYS A 112 -2.72 10.62 -7.82
N LEU A 113 -3.27 9.54 -8.39
CA LEU A 113 -4.58 9.55 -9.02
C LEU A 113 -5.72 9.30 -8.04
N LEU A 114 -5.40 8.87 -6.83
CA LEU A 114 -6.40 8.51 -5.84
C LEU A 114 -6.86 9.73 -5.05
N PRO A 115 -8.15 9.80 -4.70
CA PRO A 115 -8.60 10.81 -3.73
C PRO A 115 -7.96 10.54 -2.38
N LEU A 116 -7.78 11.58 -1.58
CA LEU A 116 -7.21 11.42 -0.24
C LEU A 116 -8.11 10.57 0.64
N ASN A 117 -9.38 10.92 0.70
CA ASN A 117 -10.37 10.19 1.48
C ASN A 117 -11.32 9.45 0.55
N PRO A 118 -12.01 8.42 1.03
CA PRO A 118 -13.03 7.74 0.24
C PRO A 118 -14.06 8.73 -0.29
N LEU A 119 -14.44 8.58 -1.57
CA LEU A 119 -15.42 9.47 -2.19
C LEU A 119 -16.80 9.36 -1.54
N PHE A 120 -17.13 8.17 -1.05
CA PHE A 120 -18.39 7.92 -0.37
C PHE A 120 -18.10 7.31 0.99
N SER A 121 -18.72 7.84 2.03
CA SER A 121 -18.60 7.22 3.32
C SER A 121 -19.42 5.94 3.32
N GLN A 122 -18.83 4.86 3.80
CA GLN A 122 -19.38 3.51 3.81
C GLN A 122 -20.44 3.37 4.92
N GLY A 123 -21.56 4.08 4.75
CA GLY A 123 -22.65 3.93 5.69
C GLY A 123 -22.36 4.37 7.11
N HIS A 124 -21.36 5.18 7.31
CA HIS A 124 -21.06 5.71 8.64
C HIS A 124 -21.86 6.96 8.89
N PRO A 125 -22.70 6.96 9.89
CA PRO A 125 -23.35 8.19 10.31
C PRO A 125 -22.29 9.08 10.95
N GLY A 126 -21.95 10.10 10.27
CA GLY A 126 -21.02 11.10 10.78
C GLY A 126 -19.57 10.71 10.84
#